data_6a521017248099d0cb10a92d979ef3e3
#
_entry.id   6a521017248099d0cb10a92d979ef3e3
#
_cell.length_a   1.000
_cell.length_b   1.000
_cell.length_c   1.000
_cell.angle_alpha   90.00
_cell.angle_beta   90.00
_cell.angle_gamma   90.00
#
_symmetry.space_group_name_H-M   'P 1'
#
loop_
_entity.id
_entity.type
_entity.pdbx_description
1 polymer ?
#
loop_
_entity_poly.entity_id
_entity_poly.type
_entity_poly.pdbx_seq_one_letter_code
_entity_poly.pdbx_strand_id
1 'polypeptide(L)'
;MSLFTFILILFSLFIFNLSYELSETKKNTLHEMLKSQTKLAKLHTLGIIITNKTSTIYEKIYGEDETITQKSKFIIGSVTKSFTAMAILKLEIPLNKTLGEFDLDDYINEEHKSISIFQLLSHTSGLESFGRKILYEKGTYHYSNYGFSLLGKIIELTCGKSYHECMKELIFDPLEMYDTNAKYHEDIVDSYDNFLGFRTKYTGLKSEIGNGFIIPAGYISTTIDDMGKYLRLYLNKDLEKNQKFHIDKMINKSVEIEYNNYYGFGIIVGTRNNQRVYQHNGASNSFLCQFYIYPDSDLAFFVITNTCDKFCLDPIINLVANVEKLLLLDFYESIGSSFFFYMHFALDMIFLLVLAVPIIYLIITIVRKVKKKDYTWFKGIKGIIIFIIDLLLLIIIPIIAIFLIYFASADFGYMIDNIKDLKFVVFTGSSALFLTFIIKLVYALVFNKYLKTLSMDSNSKLAAVDLDYMGVDDYEK
;
A
#
# COMPACT_ATOMS: atom_id res chain seq x y z
N MET A 1 40.79 45.12 -13.37
CA MET A 1 40.51 43.73 -12.99
C MET A 1 41.73 42.92 -13.35
N SER A 2 42.38 42.23 -12.40
CA SER A 2 43.59 41.48 -12.73
C SER A 2 43.25 40.27 -13.63
N LEU A 3 44.21 39.86 -14.49
CA LEU A 3 44.07 38.64 -15.32
C LEU A 3 43.69 37.41 -14.47
N PHE A 4 44.19 37.38 -13.24
CA PHE A 4 43.90 36.33 -12.25
C PHE A 4 42.42 36.37 -11.81
N THR A 5 41.81 37.51 -11.60
CA THR A 5 40.41 37.66 -11.23
C THR A 5 39.51 37.28 -12.44
N PHE A 6 39.92 37.62 -13.65
CA PHE A 6 39.21 37.22 -14.88
C PHE A 6 39.29 35.73 -15.12
N ILE A 7 40.44 35.11 -14.89
CA ILE A 7 40.58 33.63 -14.99
C ILE A 7 39.77 32.93 -13.89
N LEU A 8 39.74 33.42 -12.66
CA LEU A 8 38.89 32.87 -11.58
C LEU A 8 37.39 32.98 -11.92
N ILE A 9 36.95 34.11 -12.51
CA ILE A 9 35.56 34.29 -12.95
C ILE A 9 35.25 33.36 -14.11
N LEU A 10 36.14 33.20 -15.10
CA LEU A 10 35.98 32.22 -16.18
C LEU A 10 35.99 30.78 -15.66
N PHE A 11 36.84 30.46 -14.69
CA PHE A 11 36.89 29.14 -14.07
C PHE A 11 35.63 28.85 -13.24
N SER A 12 35.13 29.85 -12.51
CA SER A 12 33.87 29.75 -11.80
C SER A 12 32.66 29.61 -12.75
N LEU A 13 32.62 30.36 -13.85
CA LEU A 13 31.60 30.24 -14.88
C LEU A 13 31.68 28.89 -15.62
N PHE A 14 32.87 28.28 -15.75
CA PHE A 14 33.04 26.97 -16.35
C PHE A 14 32.62 25.83 -15.41
N ILE A 15 32.86 25.98 -14.10
CA ILE A 15 32.41 25.01 -13.08
C ILE A 15 30.87 25.06 -12.89
N PHE A 16 30.25 26.25 -13.03
CA PHE A 16 28.79 26.39 -12.87
C PHE A 16 27.96 25.86 -14.05
N ASN A 17 28.59 25.41 -15.15
CA ASN A 17 27.90 24.91 -16.34
C ASN A 17 28.10 23.42 -16.64
N LEU A 18 28.76 22.67 -15.77
CA LEU A 18 28.86 21.21 -15.92
C LEU A 18 27.50 20.58 -15.55
N SER A 19 26.76 20.17 -16.55
CA SER A 19 25.60 19.30 -16.38
C SER A 19 26.05 17.94 -15.83
N TYR A 20 25.28 17.37 -14.92
CA TYR A 20 25.54 16.01 -14.41
C TYR A 20 25.53 14.99 -15.56
N GLU A 21 26.55 14.16 -15.63
CA GLU A 21 26.69 13.10 -16.63
C GLU A 21 27.05 11.77 -15.94
N LEU A 22 26.56 10.67 -16.48
CA LEU A 22 26.93 9.33 -16.04
C LEU A 22 28.00 8.77 -17.00
N SER A 23 29.16 8.38 -16.44
CA SER A 23 30.14 7.59 -17.19
C SER A 23 29.55 6.24 -17.60
N GLU A 24 30.06 5.65 -18.70
CA GLU A 24 29.58 4.34 -19.15
C GLU A 24 29.82 3.24 -18.09
N THR A 25 30.89 3.33 -17.32
CA THR A 25 31.16 2.43 -16.20
C THR A 25 30.05 2.55 -15.14
N LYS A 26 29.64 3.77 -14.78
CA LYS A 26 28.58 4.01 -13.79
C LYS A 26 27.22 3.56 -14.29
N LYS A 27 26.92 3.76 -15.60
CA LYS A 27 25.69 3.24 -16.23
C LYS A 27 25.63 1.72 -16.18
N ASN A 28 26.73 1.04 -16.47
CA ASN A 28 26.83 -0.42 -16.40
C ASN A 28 26.66 -0.94 -14.97
N THR A 29 27.32 -0.30 -14.00
CA THR A 29 27.16 -0.64 -12.58
C THR A 29 25.70 -0.45 -12.12
N LEU A 30 25.07 0.65 -12.48
CA LEU A 30 23.66 0.92 -12.21
C LEU A 30 22.75 -0.14 -12.83
N HIS A 31 23.03 -0.52 -14.08
CA HIS A 31 22.28 -1.55 -14.79
C HIS A 31 22.31 -2.89 -14.06
N GLU A 32 23.50 -3.38 -13.73
CA GLU A 32 23.68 -4.68 -13.06
C GLU A 32 23.09 -4.65 -11.64
N MET A 33 23.26 -3.55 -10.90
CA MET A 33 22.65 -3.34 -9.60
C MET A 33 21.11 -3.44 -9.70
N LEU A 34 20.48 -2.65 -10.56
CA LEU A 34 19.03 -2.61 -10.70
C LEU A 34 18.47 -3.94 -11.17
N LYS A 35 19.11 -4.60 -12.13
CA LYS A 35 18.71 -5.92 -12.62
C LYS A 35 18.72 -6.97 -11.51
N SER A 36 19.78 -7.02 -10.72
CA SER A 36 19.92 -7.97 -9.62
C SER A 36 18.93 -7.66 -8.47
N GLN A 37 18.82 -6.39 -8.10
CA GLN A 37 17.97 -5.98 -6.98
C GLN A 37 16.47 -6.07 -7.30
N THR A 38 16.04 -5.80 -8.53
CA THR A 38 14.66 -6.04 -8.99
C THR A 38 14.25 -7.50 -8.80
N LYS A 39 15.15 -8.43 -9.16
CA LYS A 39 14.94 -9.86 -8.96
C LYS A 39 14.89 -10.25 -7.48
N LEU A 40 15.84 -9.75 -6.67
CA LEU A 40 15.91 -10.02 -5.23
C LEU A 40 14.69 -9.49 -4.49
N ALA A 41 14.21 -8.30 -4.84
CA ALA A 41 13.01 -7.68 -4.29
C ALA A 41 11.70 -8.28 -4.84
N LYS A 42 11.79 -9.27 -5.75
CA LYS A 42 10.63 -9.93 -6.40
C LYS A 42 9.66 -8.95 -7.07
N LEU A 43 10.15 -7.84 -7.59
CA LEU A 43 9.34 -6.86 -8.30
C LEU A 43 8.94 -7.43 -9.67
N HIS A 44 7.68 -7.23 -10.07
CA HIS A 44 7.23 -7.59 -11.40
C HIS A 44 7.88 -6.69 -12.44
N THR A 45 7.86 -5.38 -12.19
CA THR A 45 8.48 -4.37 -13.05
C THR A 45 9.08 -3.26 -12.19
N LEU A 46 10.21 -2.75 -12.60
CA LEU A 46 10.85 -1.55 -12.08
C LEU A 46 11.18 -0.61 -13.24
N GLY A 47 10.65 0.61 -13.19
CA GLY A 47 11.00 1.69 -14.10
C GLY A 47 11.92 2.70 -13.41
N ILE A 48 12.90 3.19 -14.13
CA ILE A 48 13.78 4.28 -13.66
C ILE A 48 14.04 5.28 -14.79
N ILE A 49 14.04 6.55 -14.42
CA ILE A 49 14.59 7.64 -15.27
C ILE A 49 15.48 8.53 -14.43
N ILE A 50 16.61 8.92 -15.01
CA ILE A 50 17.56 9.87 -14.44
C ILE A 50 17.73 10.99 -15.46
N THR A 51 17.67 12.24 -15.00
CA THR A 51 17.75 13.43 -15.84
C THR A 51 18.62 14.50 -15.20
N ASN A 52 19.21 15.35 -16.01
CA ASN A 52 19.74 16.66 -15.64
C ASN A 52 18.78 17.76 -16.13
N LYS A 53 19.18 19.02 -16.05
CA LYS A 53 18.35 20.18 -16.49
C LYS A 53 18.04 20.19 -17.97
N THR A 54 18.80 19.46 -18.82
CA THR A 54 18.71 19.52 -20.28
C THR A 54 18.18 18.26 -20.93
N SER A 55 18.50 17.07 -20.38
CA SER A 55 18.26 15.80 -21.06
C SER A 55 18.08 14.62 -20.10
N THR A 56 17.48 13.57 -20.61
CA THR A 56 17.48 12.26 -19.97
C THR A 56 18.87 11.64 -20.10
N ILE A 57 19.48 11.24 -18.98
CA ILE A 57 20.84 10.66 -18.91
C ILE A 57 20.78 9.13 -18.90
N TYR A 58 19.71 8.59 -18.31
CA TYR A 58 19.46 7.16 -18.23
C TYR A 58 17.99 6.89 -18.06
N GLU A 59 17.45 5.92 -18.82
CA GLU A 59 16.10 5.42 -18.64
C GLU A 59 16.04 3.94 -18.96
N LYS A 60 15.32 3.18 -18.15
CA LYS A 60 15.15 1.74 -18.37
C LYS A 60 13.98 1.17 -17.60
N ILE A 61 13.37 0.12 -18.17
CA ILE A 61 12.45 -0.79 -17.52
C ILE A 61 13.17 -2.12 -17.25
N TYR A 62 12.96 -2.66 -16.06
CA TYR A 62 13.41 -3.97 -15.62
C TYR A 62 12.20 -4.80 -15.22
N GLY A 63 12.22 -6.08 -15.48
CA GLY A 63 11.12 -6.98 -15.10
C GLY A 63 11.03 -8.19 -16.00
N GLU A 64 9.98 -8.97 -15.78
CA GLU A 64 9.71 -10.22 -16.51
C GLU A 64 8.81 -10.00 -17.71
N ASP A 65 8.06 -8.89 -17.75
CA ASP A 65 7.10 -8.57 -18.82
C ASP A 65 7.72 -7.62 -19.84
N GLU A 66 8.11 -8.17 -20.98
CA GLU A 66 8.72 -7.42 -22.09
C GLU A 66 7.73 -6.48 -22.81
N THR A 67 6.44 -6.56 -22.54
CA THR A 67 5.43 -5.64 -23.10
C THR A 67 5.43 -4.28 -22.41
N ILE A 68 5.97 -4.20 -21.19
CA ILE A 68 6.10 -2.95 -20.43
C ILE A 68 7.34 -2.18 -20.88
N THR A 69 7.13 -0.98 -21.35
CA THR A 69 8.17 -0.10 -21.91
C THR A 69 8.20 1.25 -21.19
N GLN A 70 9.12 2.14 -21.59
CA GLN A 70 9.19 3.51 -21.06
C GLN A 70 7.92 4.33 -21.33
N LYS A 71 7.10 3.91 -22.30
CA LYS A 71 5.80 4.52 -22.65
C LYS A 71 4.61 3.90 -21.91
N SER A 72 4.83 2.89 -21.11
CA SER A 72 3.79 2.26 -20.30
C SER A 72 3.38 3.17 -19.14
N LYS A 73 2.08 3.22 -18.83
CA LYS A 73 1.51 4.13 -17.83
C LYS A 73 1.38 3.46 -16.48
N PHE A 74 1.88 4.14 -15.46
CA PHE A 74 1.86 3.72 -14.06
C PHE A 74 1.12 4.75 -13.21
N ILE A 75 0.42 4.32 -12.17
CA ILE A 75 -0.13 5.22 -11.14
C ILE A 75 1.01 5.70 -10.23
N ILE A 76 1.12 7.01 -10.05
CA ILE A 76 2.23 7.62 -9.28
C ILE A 76 1.88 7.93 -7.81
N GLY A 77 0.76 7.43 -7.31
CA GLY A 77 0.41 7.63 -5.91
C GLY A 77 0.49 9.10 -5.50
N SER A 78 0.93 9.35 -4.30
CA SER A 78 1.01 10.70 -3.71
C SER A 78 1.97 11.67 -4.40
N VAL A 79 2.81 11.24 -5.33
CA VAL A 79 3.55 12.15 -6.23
C VAL A 79 2.56 13.04 -7.01
N THR A 80 1.34 12.57 -7.25
CA THR A 80 0.21 13.35 -7.80
C THR A 80 0.01 14.70 -7.09
N LYS A 81 0.25 14.77 -5.78
CA LYS A 81 0.03 15.97 -4.99
C LYS A 81 0.90 17.14 -5.44
N SER A 82 2.10 16.88 -5.93
CA SER A 82 2.96 17.94 -6.47
C SER A 82 2.37 18.56 -7.73
N PHE A 83 1.71 17.78 -8.58
CA PHE A 83 0.99 18.26 -9.76
C PHE A 83 -0.24 19.09 -9.37
N THR A 84 -1.04 18.62 -8.41
CA THR A 84 -2.22 19.34 -7.91
C THR A 84 -1.84 20.68 -7.29
N ALA A 85 -0.78 20.70 -6.47
CA ALA A 85 -0.27 21.92 -5.86
C ALA A 85 0.24 22.90 -6.92
N MET A 86 0.94 22.41 -7.93
CA MET A 86 1.42 23.23 -9.06
C MET A 86 0.26 23.87 -9.82
N ALA A 87 -0.84 23.14 -10.05
CA ALA A 87 -2.02 23.67 -10.71
C ALA A 87 -2.70 24.78 -9.90
N ILE A 88 -2.85 24.61 -8.57
CA ILE A 88 -3.36 25.65 -7.66
C ILE A 88 -2.53 26.94 -7.78
N LEU A 89 -1.19 26.80 -7.75
CA LEU A 89 -0.29 27.95 -7.86
C LEU A 89 -0.34 28.60 -9.24
N LYS A 90 -0.47 27.82 -10.29
CA LYS A 90 -0.54 28.32 -11.69
C LYS A 90 -1.86 29.02 -12.00
N LEU A 91 -2.94 28.64 -11.31
CA LEU A 91 -4.23 29.34 -11.33
C LEU A 91 -4.21 30.62 -10.47
N GLU A 92 -3.09 30.92 -9.81
CA GLU A 92 -2.91 32.12 -8.97
C GLU A 92 -3.99 32.24 -7.87
N ILE A 93 -4.53 31.12 -7.39
CA ILE A 93 -5.52 31.10 -6.33
C ILE A 93 -4.89 31.63 -5.04
N PRO A 94 -5.46 32.67 -4.40
CA PRO A 94 -4.89 33.22 -3.17
C PRO A 94 -4.82 32.17 -2.06
N LEU A 95 -3.65 31.97 -1.47
CA LEU A 95 -3.41 30.90 -0.47
C LEU A 95 -4.19 31.11 0.82
N ASN A 96 -4.57 32.34 1.15
CA ASN A 96 -5.41 32.67 2.31
C ASN A 96 -6.91 32.52 2.05
N LYS A 97 -7.32 32.27 0.80
CA LYS A 97 -8.72 32.01 0.46
C LYS A 97 -9.17 30.73 1.16
N THR A 98 -10.40 30.75 1.69
CA THR A 98 -10.93 29.64 2.49
C THR A 98 -11.92 28.79 1.70
N LEU A 99 -12.17 27.55 2.18
CA LEU A 99 -13.11 26.62 1.54
C LEU A 99 -14.54 27.19 1.46
N GLY A 100 -14.96 28.01 2.44
CA GLY A 100 -16.27 28.66 2.44
C GLY A 100 -16.48 29.70 1.33
N GLU A 101 -15.43 30.06 0.59
CA GLU A 101 -15.50 30.98 -0.55
C GLU A 101 -15.64 30.25 -1.90
N PHE A 102 -15.83 28.92 -1.88
CA PHE A 102 -16.04 28.08 -3.05
C PHE A 102 -17.35 27.31 -2.92
N ASP A 103 -17.96 26.98 -4.04
CA ASP A 103 -19.15 26.11 -4.08
C ASP A 103 -18.76 24.65 -3.90
N LEU A 104 -18.65 24.23 -2.63
CA LEU A 104 -18.19 22.88 -2.21
C LEU A 104 -19.18 22.20 -1.25
N ASP A 105 -20.43 22.65 -1.18
CA ASP A 105 -21.40 22.19 -0.16
C ASP A 105 -21.63 20.68 -0.15
N ASP A 106 -21.48 19.98 -1.28
CA ASP A 106 -21.55 18.52 -1.36
C ASP A 106 -20.36 17.80 -0.67
N TYR A 107 -19.25 18.52 -0.48
CA TYR A 107 -17.98 17.95 -0.01
C TYR A 107 -17.58 18.43 1.36
N ILE A 108 -18.09 19.57 1.84
CA ILE A 108 -17.72 20.18 3.11
C ILE A 108 -18.94 20.46 3.98
N ASN A 109 -18.70 20.67 5.28
CA ASN A 109 -19.70 21.18 6.23
C ASN A 109 -19.20 22.52 6.84
N GLU A 110 -19.95 23.11 7.76
CA GLU A 110 -19.65 24.43 8.36
C GLU A 110 -18.26 24.48 9.01
N GLU A 111 -17.81 23.40 9.67
CA GLU A 111 -16.50 23.37 10.35
C GLU A 111 -15.30 23.45 9.40
N HIS A 112 -15.49 23.06 8.12
CA HIS A 112 -14.46 23.11 7.10
C HIS A 112 -14.31 24.49 6.47
N LYS A 113 -15.36 25.33 6.48
CA LYS A 113 -15.40 26.61 5.74
C LYS A 113 -14.26 27.55 6.08
N SER A 114 -13.69 27.46 7.27
CA SER A 114 -12.55 28.29 7.69
C SER A 114 -11.16 27.76 7.27
N ILE A 115 -11.07 26.58 6.65
CA ILE A 115 -9.81 25.98 6.22
C ILE A 115 -9.32 26.73 4.96
N SER A 116 -8.08 27.20 4.97
CA SER A 116 -7.46 27.91 3.85
C SER A 116 -6.80 26.98 2.84
N ILE A 117 -6.61 27.47 1.61
CA ILE A 117 -5.82 26.79 0.55
C ILE A 117 -4.42 26.46 1.05
N PHE A 118 -3.76 27.41 1.77
CA PHE A 118 -2.45 27.16 2.39
C PHE A 118 -2.47 25.92 3.29
N GLN A 119 -3.48 25.80 4.17
CA GLN A 119 -3.58 24.70 5.11
C GLN A 119 -3.81 23.35 4.42
N LEU A 120 -4.53 23.34 3.30
CA LEU A 120 -4.70 22.12 2.50
C LEU A 120 -3.38 21.71 1.82
N LEU A 121 -2.70 22.67 1.16
CA LEU A 121 -1.43 22.44 0.45
C LEU A 121 -0.30 21.99 1.37
N SER A 122 -0.27 22.47 2.62
CA SER A 122 0.77 22.18 3.61
C SER A 122 0.41 21.06 4.59
N HIS A 123 -0.77 20.42 4.44
CA HIS A 123 -1.27 19.41 5.37
C HIS A 123 -1.41 19.91 6.82
N THR A 124 -1.83 21.17 7.00
CA THR A 124 -2.02 21.78 8.33
C THR A 124 -3.49 22.11 8.63
N SER A 125 -4.42 21.51 7.88
CA SER A 125 -5.85 21.75 8.00
C SER A 125 -6.51 21.04 9.19
N GLY A 126 -5.85 20.04 9.79
CA GLY A 126 -6.41 19.17 10.83
C GLY A 126 -7.34 18.07 10.31
N LEU A 127 -7.52 17.97 8.99
CA LEU A 127 -8.34 16.92 8.37
C LEU A 127 -7.68 15.54 8.51
N GLU A 128 -8.49 14.52 8.75
CA GLU A 128 -8.04 13.12 8.69
C GLU A 128 -7.58 12.73 7.29
N SER A 129 -6.85 11.61 7.18
CA SER A 129 -6.20 11.23 5.92
C SER A 129 -7.19 10.95 4.78
N PHE A 130 -8.25 10.18 5.02
CA PHE A 130 -9.21 9.76 3.98
C PHE A 130 -10.65 10.16 4.24
N GLY A 131 -10.94 10.80 5.37
CA GLY A 131 -12.28 11.18 5.76
C GLY A 131 -12.47 12.69 5.84
N ARG A 132 -13.68 13.08 6.20
CA ARG A 132 -14.11 14.49 6.30
C ARG A 132 -13.88 15.10 7.69
N LYS A 133 -13.55 14.29 8.70
CA LYS A 133 -13.46 14.78 10.07
C LYS A 133 -12.22 15.64 10.29
N ILE A 134 -12.36 16.67 11.09
CA ILE A 134 -11.23 17.41 11.66
C ILE A 134 -10.89 16.72 12.97
N LEU A 135 -9.77 15.99 12.98
CA LEU A 135 -9.32 15.19 14.14
C LEU A 135 -8.11 15.80 14.83
N TYR A 136 -7.43 16.74 14.17
CA TYR A 136 -6.15 17.26 14.62
C TYR A 136 -6.18 18.79 14.74
N GLU A 137 -5.24 19.33 15.47
CA GLU A 137 -5.08 20.78 15.64
C GLU A 137 -4.65 21.44 14.33
N LYS A 138 -5.35 22.52 13.92
CA LYS A 138 -4.99 23.31 12.74
C LYS A 138 -3.64 23.99 12.97
N GLY A 139 -2.81 23.98 11.94
CA GLY A 139 -1.44 24.52 12.02
C GLY A 139 -0.38 23.45 12.27
N THR A 140 -0.74 22.27 12.75
CA THR A 140 0.16 21.10 12.89
C THR A 140 0.11 20.23 11.65
N TYR A 141 1.20 19.53 11.36
CA TYR A 141 1.28 18.65 10.19
C TYR A 141 0.48 17.36 10.41
N HIS A 142 -0.53 17.17 9.61
CA HIS A 142 -1.29 15.91 9.52
C HIS A 142 -1.69 15.62 8.06
N TYR A 143 -1.06 14.61 7.50
CA TYR A 143 -1.21 14.25 6.09
C TYR A 143 -2.67 13.91 5.74
N SER A 144 -3.25 14.63 4.77
CA SER A 144 -4.63 14.45 4.35
C SER A 144 -4.77 14.29 2.82
N ASN A 145 -5.21 13.11 2.40
CA ASN A 145 -5.62 12.87 1.00
C ASN A 145 -6.91 13.60 0.68
N TYR A 146 -7.83 13.65 1.65
CA TYR A 146 -9.10 14.37 1.50
C TYR A 146 -8.88 15.85 1.18
N GLY A 147 -7.92 16.49 1.86
CA GLY A 147 -7.54 17.88 1.59
C GLY A 147 -7.11 18.10 0.14
N PHE A 148 -6.31 17.19 -0.43
CA PHE A 148 -5.90 17.28 -1.85
C PHE A 148 -7.03 16.94 -2.82
N SER A 149 -7.96 16.09 -2.46
CA SER A 149 -9.19 15.88 -3.22
C SER A 149 -10.04 17.17 -3.31
N LEU A 150 -10.15 17.93 -2.21
CA LEU A 150 -10.80 19.23 -2.20
C LEU A 150 -10.07 20.25 -3.10
N LEU A 151 -8.73 20.28 -3.08
CA LEU A 151 -7.95 21.11 -4.00
C LEU A 151 -8.25 20.79 -5.47
N GLY A 152 -8.45 19.49 -5.80
CA GLY A 152 -8.90 19.09 -7.12
C GLY A 152 -10.25 19.66 -7.51
N LYS A 153 -11.22 19.69 -6.60
CA LYS A 153 -12.53 20.34 -6.84
C LYS A 153 -12.40 21.84 -7.01
N ILE A 154 -11.53 22.48 -6.26
CA ILE A 154 -11.25 23.93 -6.42
C ILE A 154 -10.63 24.22 -7.80
N ILE A 155 -9.75 23.36 -8.30
CA ILE A 155 -9.21 23.46 -9.66
C ILE A 155 -10.36 23.36 -10.68
N GLU A 156 -11.26 22.38 -10.57
CA GLU A 156 -12.41 22.21 -11.46
C GLU A 156 -13.31 23.47 -11.48
N LEU A 157 -13.67 23.96 -10.30
CA LEU A 157 -14.50 25.17 -10.15
C LEU A 157 -13.83 26.41 -10.75
N THR A 158 -12.51 26.54 -10.59
CA THR A 158 -11.76 27.72 -11.09
C THR A 158 -11.55 27.66 -12.59
N CYS A 159 -11.26 26.49 -13.15
CA CYS A 159 -11.10 26.27 -14.58
C CYS A 159 -12.44 26.21 -15.34
N GLY A 160 -13.53 25.81 -14.70
CA GLY A 160 -14.80 25.50 -15.35
C GLY A 160 -14.79 24.24 -16.20
N LYS A 161 -13.84 23.30 -15.94
CA LYS A 161 -13.61 22.05 -16.68
C LYS A 161 -13.33 20.93 -15.69
N SER A 162 -13.30 19.68 -16.18
CA SER A 162 -12.88 18.54 -15.36
C SER A 162 -11.43 18.66 -14.89
N TYR A 163 -11.11 18.05 -13.75
CA TYR A 163 -9.73 18.03 -13.23
C TYR A 163 -8.71 17.56 -14.28
N HIS A 164 -9.06 16.52 -15.07
CA HIS A 164 -8.18 16.03 -16.14
C HIS A 164 -7.91 17.09 -17.22
N GLU A 165 -8.94 17.78 -17.69
CA GLU A 165 -8.80 18.81 -18.73
C GLU A 165 -8.00 20.02 -18.23
N CYS A 166 -8.25 20.44 -16.99
CA CYS A 166 -7.46 21.50 -16.36
C CYS A 166 -5.98 21.10 -16.23
N MET A 167 -5.71 19.88 -15.72
CA MET A 167 -4.34 19.38 -15.56
C MET A 167 -3.62 19.27 -16.91
N LYS A 168 -4.35 18.83 -17.94
CA LYS A 168 -3.81 18.76 -19.31
C LYS A 168 -3.37 20.12 -19.81
N GLU A 169 -4.23 21.13 -19.73
CA GLU A 169 -3.95 22.49 -20.23
C GLU A 169 -2.90 23.23 -19.38
N LEU A 170 -2.98 23.08 -18.05
CA LEU A 170 -2.12 23.82 -17.14
C LEU A 170 -0.71 23.22 -17.02
N ILE A 171 -0.60 21.89 -17.04
CA ILE A 171 0.63 21.19 -16.66
C ILE A 171 1.13 20.28 -17.79
N PHE A 172 0.29 19.35 -18.31
CA PHE A 172 0.77 18.28 -19.17
C PHE A 172 1.18 18.78 -20.55
N ASP A 173 0.32 19.55 -21.24
CA ASP A 173 0.64 20.10 -22.57
C ASP A 173 1.84 21.07 -22.53
N PRO A 174 1.93 22.03 -21.57
CA PRO A 174 3.11 22.90 -21.47
C PRO A 174 4.43 22.15 -21.22
N LEU A 175 4.39 20.99 -20.58
CA LEU A 175 5.57 20.14 -20.32
C LEU A 175 5.74 19.02 -21.35
N GLU A 176 4.90 18.98 -22.39
CA GLU A 176 4.90 17.93 -23.42
C GLU A 176 4.70 16.51 -22.85
N MET A 177 3.95 16.42 -21.73
CA MET A 177 3.62 15.16 -21.03
C MET A 177 2.37 14.51 -21.65
N TYR A 178 2.44 14.14 -22.93
CA TYR A 178 1.26 13.72 -23.70
C TYR A 178 0.74 12.31 -23.32
N ASP A 179 1.54 11.52 -22.63
CA ASP A 179 1.16 10.18 -22.14
C ASP A 179 0.67 10.19 -20.69
N THR A 180 0.46 11.39 -20.09
CA THR A 180 0.02 11.57 -18.70
C THR A 180 -1.48 11.86 -18.62
N ASN A 181 -2.17 11.20 -17.68
CA ASN A 181 -3.61 11.33 -17.49
C ASN A 181 -3.98 11.55 -16.01
N ALA A 182 -4.92 12.47 -15.78
CA ALA A 182 -5.54 12.70 -14.48
C ALA A 182 -6.98 12.16 -14.43
N LYS A 183 -7.20 11.00 -15.06
CA LYS A 183 -8.45 10.22 -15.03
C LYS A 183 -8.11 8.74 -15.17
N TYR A 184 -9.05 7.87 -14.82
CA TYR A 184 -8.88 6.43 -15.06
C TYR A 184 -8.78 6.13 -16.56
N HIS A 185 -7.84 5.27 -16.91
CA HIS A 185 -7.66 4.71 -18.25
C HIS A 185 -7.36 3.23 -18.17
N GLU A 186 -7.83 2.45 -19.15
CA GLU A 186 -7.61 1.00 -19.21
C GLU A 186 -6.20 0.62 -19.72
N ASP A 187 -5.43 1.58 -20.24
CA ASP A 187 -4.03 1.39 -20.69
C ASP A 187 -2.98 1.54 -19.56
N ILE A 188 -3.43 1.66 -18.31
CA ILE A 188 -2.56 1.56 -17.14
C ILE A 188 -2.08 0.11 -17.05
N VAL A 189 -0.77 -0.08 -16.85
CA VAL A 189 -0.19 -1.42 -16.70
C VAL A 189 -0.84 -2.19 -15.57
N ASP A 190 -0.95 -3.50 -15.74
CA ASP A 190 -1.35 -4.38 -14.66
C ASP A 190 -0.44 -4.21 -13.46
N SER A 191 -1.01 -4.24 -12.28
CA SER A 191 -0.29 -4.10 -11.04
C SER A 191 -0.50 -5.31 -10.13
N TYR A 192 0.40 -5.50 -9.20
CA TYR A 192 0.50 -6.73 -8.44
C TYR A 192 0.64 -6.44 -6.94
N ASP A 193 0.05 -7.32 -6.17
CA ASP A 193 0.13 -7.42 -4.73
C ASP A 193 0.69 -8.80 -4.37
N ASN A 194 1.24 -9.00 -3.20
CA ASN A 194 1.60 -10.32 -2.71
C ASN A 194 0.49 -10.86 -1.81
N PHE A 195 0.12 -12.08 -2.05
CA PHE A 195 -0.84 -12.82 -1.24
C PHE A 195 -0.27 -14.18 -0.88
N LEU A 196 -0.07 -14.45 0.40
CA LEU A 196 0.56 -15.67 0.92
C LEU A 196 1.93 -15.95 0.25
N GLY A 197 2.74 -14.90 0.03
CA GLY A 197 4.04 -15.03 -0.63
C GLY A 197 3.99 -15.23 -2.15
N PHE A 198 2.80 -15.28 -2.75
CA PHE A 198 2.60 -15.36 -4.18
C PHE A 198 2.21 -14.01 -4.78
N ARG A 199 2.80 -13.66 -5.91
CA ARG A 199 2.42 -12.47 -6.67
C ARG A 199 1.03 -12.68 -7.28
N THR A 200 0.09 -11.79 -6.98
CA THR A 200 -1.27 -11.82 -7.49
C THR A 200 -1.61 -10.50 -8.20
N LYS A 201 -2.32 -10.59 -9.32
CA LYS A 201 -2.78 -9.40 -10.04
C LYS A 201 -3.78 -8.63 -9.18
N TYR A 202 -3.55 -7.32 -9.04
CA TYR A 202 -4.46 -6.44 -8.32
C TYR A 202 -5.59 -5.97 -9.24
N THR A 203 -6.83 -6.22 -8.86
CA THR A 203 -8.03 -5.89 -9.66
C THR A 203 -8.85 -4.73 -9.09
N GLY A 204 -8.41 -4.15 -7.96
CA GLY A 204 -9.15 -3.13 -7.23
C GLY A 204 -9.01 -1.70 -7.74
N LEU A 205 -8.09 -1.41 -8.66
CA LEU A 205 -7.71 -0.06 -9.06
C LEU A 205 -8.89 0.80 -9.54
N LYS A 206 -9.75 0.26 -10.39
CA LYS A 206 -10.94 0.96 -10.90
C LYS A 206 -11.92 1.33 -9.77
N SER A 207 -12.09 0.42 -8.82
CA SER A 207 -12.94 0.63 -7.64
C SER A 207 -12.36 1.67 -6.68
N GLU A 208 -11.04 1.71 -6.51
CA GLU A 208 -10.37 2.72 -5.68
C GLU A 208 -10.52 4.13 -6.23
N ILE A 209 -10.35 4.29 -7.53
CA ILE A 209 -10.51 5.58 -8.21
C ILE A 209 -11.98 6.04 -8.16
N GLY A 210 -12.92 5.08 -8.25
CA GLY A 210 -14.35 5.34 -8.09
C GLY A 210 -14.85 6.45 -9.02
N ASN A 211 -15.44 7.50 -8.44
CA ASN A 211 -15.96 8.67 -9.15
C ASN A 211 -14.88 9.72 -9.52
N GLY A 212 -13.61 9.43 -9.24
CA GLY A 212 -12.49 10.34 -9.56
C GLY A 212 -12.16 11.38 -8.48
N PHE A 213 -12.93 11.50 -7.41
CA PHE A 213 -12.68 12.48 -6.34
C PHE A 213 -11.29 12.35 -5.71
N ILE A 214 -10.77 11.13 -5.62
CA ILE A 214 -9.44 10.84 -5.03
C ILE A 214 -8.27 11.09 -5.99
N ILE A 215 -8.52 11.25 -7.29
CA ILE A 215 -7.46 11.39 -8.30
C ILE A 215 -6.46 12.50 -7.95
N PRO A 216 -6.88 13.72 -7.55
CA PRO A 216 -5.96 14.80 -7.20
C PRO A 216 -5.02 14.50 -6.03
N ALA A 217 -5.34 13.50 -5.23
CA ALA A 217 -4.55 13.09 -4.08
C ALA A 217 -3.54 11.96 -4.40
N GLY A 218 -3.79 11.13 -5.47
CA GLY A 218 -2.92 9.98 -5.63
C GLY A 218 -3.11 9.11 -6.87
N TYR A 219 -3.83 9.54 -7.91
CA TYR A 219 -4.15 8.64 -9.02
C TYR A 219 -3.92 9.24 -10.42
N ILE A 220 -2.99 10.16 -10.57
CA ILE A 220 -2.43 10.49 -11.90
C ILE A 220 -1.68 9.26 -12.40
N SER A 221 -1.89 8.92 -13.68
CA SER A 221 -1.12 7.92 -14.41
C SER A 221 -0.19 8.58 -15.40
N THR A 222 1.06 8.11 -15.46
CA THR A 222 2.10 8.69 -16.31
C THR A 222 3.16 7.66 -16.71
N THR A 223 4.00 8.01 -17.66
CA THR A 223 5.17 7.22 -18.09
C THR A 223 6.43 7.69 -17.38
N ILE A 224 7.50 6.89 -17.40
CA ILE A 224 8.79 7.35 -16.86
C ILE A 224 9.38 8.48 -17.70
N ASP A 225 9.17 8.48 -19.03
CA ASP A 225 9.62 9.54 -19.92
C ASP A 225 8.98 10.89 -19.57
N ASP A 226 7.65 10.94 -19.40
CA ASP A 226 6.95 12.15 -18.98
C ASP A 226 7.38 12.62 -17.58
N MET A 227 7.64 11.69 -16.66
CA MET A 227 8.21 12.05 -15.35
C MET A 227 9.58 12.71 -15.48
N GLY A 228 10.42 12.26 -16.41
CA GLY A 228 11.69 12.94 -16.69
C GLY A 228 11.51 14.41 -17.12
N LYS A 229 10.50 14.70 -17.94
CA LYS A 229 10.16 16.09 -18.33
C LYS A 229 9.70 16.91 -17.12
N TYR A 230 8.85 16.32 -16.25
CA TYR A 230 8.40 16.96 -15.03
C TYR A 230 9.56 17.28 -14.07
N LEU A 231 10.48 16.34 -13.86
CA LEU A 231 11.63 16.54 -12.98
C LEU A 231 12.58 17.64 -13.48
N ARG A 232 12.78 17.73 -14.81
CA ARG A 232 13.62 18.79 -15.42
C ARG A 232 13.11 20.19 -15.11
N LEU A 233 11.79 20.36 -14.90
CA LEU A 233 11.23 21.64 -14.52
C LEU A 233 11.86 22.22 -13.23
N TYR A 234 12.17 21.37 -12.26
CA TYR A 234 12.78 21.81 -11.00
C TYR A 234 14.28 22.11 -11.11
N LEU A 235 14.94 21.62 -12.16
CA LEU A 235 16.37 21.85 -12.43
C LEU A 235 16.59 23.02 -13.40
N ASN A 236 15.60 23.33 -14.24
CA ASN A 236 15.73 24.29 -15.32
C ASN A 236 14.89 25.55 -15.06
N LYS A 237 15.54 26.59 -14.52
CA LYS A 237 14.90 27.86 -14.18
C LYS A 237 14.35 28.61 -15.39
N ASP A 238 14.93 28.42 -16.57
CA ASP A 238 14.43 29.06 -17.79
C ASP A 238 13.12 28.40 -18.23
N LEU A 239 13.02 27.09 -18.16
CA LEU A 239 11.78 26.35 -18.41
C LEU A 239 10.69 26.75 -17.40
N GLU A 240 11.01 26.81 -16.11
CA GLU A 240 10.12 27.28 -15.05
C GLU A 240 9.54 28.65 -15.35
N LYS A 241 10.42 29.62 -15.65
CA LYS A 241 10.04 31.01 -15.93
C LYS A 241 9.22 31.14 -17.20
N ASN A 242 9.65 30.50 -18.29
CA ASN A 242 8.98 30.57 -19.60
C ASN A 242 7.56 29.96 -19.54
N GLN A 243 7.36 28.92 -18.74
CA GLN A 243 6.07 28.27 -18.57
C GLN A 243 5.26 28.83 -17.39
N LYS A 244 5.77 29.85 -16.67
CA LYS A 244 5.14 30.47 -15.49
C LYS A 244 4.78 29.48 -14.39
N PHE A 245 5.65 28.54 -14.10
CA PHE A 245 5.54 27.70 -12.93
C PHE A 245 6.12 28.41 -11.69
N HIS A 246 5.60 28.07 -10.51
CA HIS A 246 5.98 28.71 -9.25
C HIS A 246 6.70 27.70 -8.34
N ILE A 247 7.83 27.16 -8.81
CA ILE A 247 8.60 26.15 -8.08
C ILE A 247 9.11 26.71 -6.75
N ASP A 248 9.53 27.96 -6.70
CA ASP A 248 9.96 28.67 -5.49
C ASP A 248 8.90 28.64 -4.39
N LYS A 249 7.61 28.78 -4.75
CA LYS A 249 6.49 28.66 -3.81
C LYS A 249 6.28 27.22 -3.36
N MET A 250 6.42 26.26 -4.27
CA MET A 250 6.25 24.84 -3.93
C MET A 250 7.29 24.35 -2.93
N ILE A 251 8.54 24.77 -3.10
CA ILE A 251 9.67 24.34 -2.24
C ILE A 251 9.83 25.19 -0.98
N ASN A 252 8.93 26.16 -0.74
CA ASN A 252 8.92 26.90 0.51
C ASN A 252 8.64 25.97 1.69
N LYS A 253 9.49 26.02 2.72
CA LYS A 253 9.36 25.22 3.94
C LYS A 253 8.15 25.70 4.73
N SER A 254 6.99 25.08 4.53
CA SER A 254 5.72 25.51 5.11
C SER A 254 5.51 24.96 6.52
N VAL A 255 5.87 23.67 6.76
CA VAL A 255 5.76 23.03 8.06
C VAL A 255 6.85 21.98 8.22
N GLU A 256 7.46 21.88 9.39
CA GLU A 256 8.43 20.84 9.72
C GLU A 256 7.70 19.51 9.94
N ILE A 257 8.19 18.44 9.30
CA ILE A 257 7.64 17.08 9.41
C ILE A 257 8.54 16.17 10.24
N GLU A 258 9.85 16.35 10.10
CA GLU A 258 10.91 15.66 10.83
C GLU A 258 12.14 16.57 10.87
N TYR A 259 13.11 16.24 11.70
CA TYR A 259 14.35 17.02 11.81
C TYR A 259 14.96 17.32 10.43
N ASN A 260 15.07 18.61 10.09
CA ASN A 260 15.56 19.14 8.82
C ASN A 260 14.77 18.74 7.56
N ASN A 261 13.56 18.16 7.69
CA ASN A 261 12.65 17.90 6.60
C ASN A 261 11.36 18.70 6.79
N TYR A 262 10.97 19.40 5.74
CA TYR A 262 9.80 20.27 5.72
C TYR A 262 8.85 19.85 4.61
N TYR A 263 7.56 19.95 4.84
CA TYR A 263 6.59 19.88 3.78
C TYR A 263 6.39 21.25 3.18
N GLY A 264 6.57 21.34 1.87
CA GLY A 264 6.19 22.49 1.06
C GLY A 264 4.76 22.35 0.57
N PHE A 265 4.53 22.59 -0.73
CA PHE A 265 3.23 22.37 -1.36
C PHE A 265 3.30 21.15 -2.28
N GLY A 266 2.83 20.01 -1.78
CA GLY A 266 2.88 18.74 -2.50
C GLY A 266 4.30 18.16 -2.70
N ILE A 267 5.30 18.63 -1.95
CA ILE A 267 6.70 18.21 -2.07
C ILE A 267 7.38 18.30 -0.70
N ILE A 268 8.30 17.40 -0.44
CA ILE A 268 9.14 17.41 0.78
C ILE A 268 10.47 18.09 0.43
N VAL A 269 10.89 19.03 1.27
CA VAL A 269 12.11 19.83 1.13
C VAL A 269 13.03 19.52 2.30
N GLY A 270 14.24 19.10 2.02
CA GLY A 270 15.19 18.73 3.07
C GLY A 270 16.65 18.88 2.65
N THR A 271 17.52 18.24 3.45
CA THR A 271 18.94 18.14 3.18
C THR A 271 19.37 16.70 3.33
N ARG A 272 20.03 16.14 2.31
CA ARG A 272 20.64 14.81 2.33
C ARG A 272 22.05 14.90 1.74
N ASN A 273 22.98 14.18 2.31
CA ASN A 273 24.39 14.20 1.86
C ASN A 273 24.95 15.62 1.68
N ASN A 274 24.60 16.53 2.60
CA ASN A 274 24.96 17.97 2.59
C ASN A 274 24.47 18.73 1.35
N GLN A 275 23.47 18.23 0.63
CA GLN A 275 22.87 18.89 -0.52
C GLN A 275 21.37 19.12 -0.27
N ARG A 276 20.83 20.16 -0.88
CA ARG A 276 19.37 20.36 -0.92
C ARG A 276 18.73 19.22 -1.71
N VAL A 277 17.63 18.72 -1.19
CA VAL A 277 16.83 17.70 -1.86
C VAL A 277 15.36 18.08 -1.85
N TYR A 278 14.71 17.87 -3.00
CA TYR A 278 13.26 17.89 -3.12
C TYR A 278 12.82 16.48 -3.46
N GLN A 279 11.82 15.97 -2.75
CA GLN A 279 11.41 14.60 -2.88
C GLN A 279 9.92 14.40 -2.60
N HIS A 280 9.36 13.35 -3.13
CA HIS A 280 8.08 12.81 -2.68
C HIS A 280 8.03 11.31 -3.02
N ASN A 281 7.45 10.53 -2.12
CA ASN A 281 7.11 9.15 -2.39
C ASN A 281 5.64 9.04 -2.81
N GLY A 282 5.32 8.04 -3.61
CA GLY A 282 3.97 7.72 -4.01
C GLY A 282 3.67 6.24 -3.79
N ALA A 283 2.55 5.96 -3.16
CA ALA A 283 2.06 4.61 -2.97
C ALA A 283 0.56 4.55 -3.26
N SER A 284 0.14 3.48 -3.91
CA SER A 284 -1.23 3.01 -3.98
C SER A 284 -1.27 1.56 -3.45
N ASN A 285 -2.37 0.87 -3.59
CA ASN A 285 -2.43 -0.53 -3.16
C ASN A 285 -1.52 -1.48 -3.97
N SER A 286 -1.03 -1.06 -5.12
CA SER A 286 -0.28 -1.94 -6.03
C SER A 286 0.84 -1.25 -6.81
N PHE A 287 1.03 0.06 -6.62
CA PHE A 287 2.13 0.83 -7.20
C PHE A 287 2.92 1.52 -6.10
N LEU A 288 4.23 1.59 -6.27
CA LEU A 288 5.12 2.37 -5.42
C LEU A 288 6.11 3.14 -6.28
N CYS A 289 6.32 4.41 -5.96
CA CYS A 289 7.30 5.23 -6.64
C CYS A 289 7.96 6.25 -5.70
N GLN A 290 9.07 6.78 -6.14
CA GLN A 290 9.76 7.88 -5.45
C GLN A 290 10.56 8.69 -6.45
N PHE A 291 10.60 10.01 -6.25
CA PHE A 291 11.56 10.88 -6.93
C PHE A 291 12.45 11.62 -5.94
N TYR A 292 13.64 11.94 -6.43
CA TYR A 292 14.58 12.84 -5.79
C TYR A 292 15.09 13.85 -6.79
N ILE A 293 15.23 15.09 -6.36
CA ILE A 293 15.78 16.21 -7.14
C ILE A 293 16.88 16.85 -6.30
N TYR A 294 18.09 16.89 -6.83
CA TYR A 294 19.29 17.48 -6.26
C TYR A 294 19.69 18.69 -7.12
N PRO A 295 19.14 19.89 -6.87
CA PRO A 295 19.40 21.05 -7.71
C PRO A 295 20.86 21.49 -7.69
N ASP A 296 21.56 21.24 -6.57
CA ASP A 296 22.98 21.58 -6.41
C ASP A 296 23.91 20.69 -7.26
N SER A 297 23.48 19.50 -7.63
CA SER A 297 24.19 18.54 -8.48
C SER A 297 23.64 18.47 -9.91
N ASP A 298 22.66 19.29 -10.28
CA ASP A 298 21.96 19.19 -11.58
C ASP A 298 21.47 17.77 -11.87
N LEU A 299 20.87 17.10 -10.88
CA LEU A 299 20.49 15.69 -10.92
C LEU A 299 19.06 15.51 -10.42
N ALA A 300 18.27 14.75 -11.17
CA ALA A 300 17.00 14.23 -10.65
C ALA A 300 16.79 12.80 -11.13
N PHE A 301 16.07 12.01 -10.34
CA PHE A 301 15.66 10.67 -10.74
C PHE A 301 14.30 10.28 -10.17
N PHE A 302 13.64 9.40 -10.90
CA PHE A 302 12.36 8.80 -10.52
C PHE A 302 12.44 7.30 -10.67
N VAL A 303 11.93 6.59 -9.68
CA VAL A 303 11.83 5.12 -9.66
C VAL A 303 10.38 4.74 -9.43
N ILE A 304 9.88 3.75 -10.16
CA ILE A 304 8.51 3.25 -10.04
C ILE A 304 8.46 1.74 -10.21
N THR A 305 7.55 1.11 -9.46
CA THR A 305 7.21 -0.31 -9.63
C THR A 305 5.70 -0.49 -9.63
N ASN A 306 5.23 -1.49 -10.38
CA ASN A 306 3.84 -1.95 -10.36
C ASN A 306 3.62 -3.11 -9.37
N THR A 307 4.50 -3.25 -8.41
CA THR A 307 4.39 -4.23 -7.31
C THR A 307 4.47 -3.47 -5.99
N CYS A 308 3.43 -3.53 -5.21
CA CYS A 308 3.43 -2.94 -3.87
C CYS A 308 2.98 -4.00 -2.86
N ASP A 309 3.91 -4.44 -2.03
CA ASP A 309 3.61 -5.21 -0.84
C ASP A 309 3.87 -4.30 0.38
N LYS A 310 2.82 -3.93 1.06
CA LYS A 310 2.92 -2.98 2.19
C LYS A 310 3.73 -3.50 3.37
N PHE A 311 3.92 -4.81 3.47
CA PHE A 311 4.83 -5.42 4.45
C PHE A 311 6.28 -5.49 3.98
N CYS A 312 6.52 -5.47 2.67
CA CYS A 312 7.84 -5.62 2.07
C CYS A 312 8.27 -4.34 1.34
N LEU A 313 7.99 -3.16 1.90
CA LEU A 313 8.42 -1.88 1.33
C LEU A 313 9.93 -1.68 1.43
N ASP A 314 10.58 -2.25 2.45
CA ASP A 314 12.00 -2.09 2.72
C ASP A 314 12.92 -2.47 1.54
N PRO A 315 12.71 -3.52 0.72
CA PRO A 315 13.55 -3.79 -0.43
C PRO A 315 13.49 -2.67 -1.48
N ILE A 316 12.32 -2.06 -1.69
CA ILE A 316 12.15 -0.97 -2.66
C ILE A 316 12.77 0.31 -2.12
N ILE A 317 12.56 0.62 -0.84
CA ILE A 317 13.18 1.77 -0.17
C ILE A 317 14.70 1.66 -0.23
N ASN A 318 15.25 0.48 0.06
CA ASN A 318 16.68 0.19 -0.02
C ASN A 318 17.22 0.27 -1.45
N LEU A 319 16.45 -0.20 -2.45
CA LEU A 319 16.81 -0.07 -3.86
C LEU A 319 16.92 1.39 -4.27
N VAL A 320 15.93 2.22 -3.92
CA VAL A 320 15.94 3.66 -4.21
C VAL A 320 17.10 4.35 -3.49
N ALA A 321 17.37 4.00 -2.22
CA ALA A 321 18.52 4.51 -1.49
C ALA A 321 19.87 4.10 -2.13
N ASN A 322 19.95 2.90 -2.71
CA ASN A 322 21.12 2.45 -3.44
C ASN A 322 21.31 3.19 -4.78
N VAL A 323 20.23 3.52 -5.47
CA VAL A 323 20.31 4.43 -6.64
C VAL A 323 20.92 5.77 -6.22
N GLU A 324 20.40 6.38 -5.16
CA GLU A 324 20.91 7.63 -4.60
C GLU A 324 22.41 7.53 -4.23
N LYS A 325 22.80 6.51 -3.46
CA LYS A 325 24.20 6.28 -3.04
C LYS A 325 25.12 6.10 -4.25
N LEU A 326 24.71 5.31 -5.24
CA LEU A 326 25.52 5.10 -6.44
C LEU A 326 25.65 6.40 -7.25
N LEU A 327 24.58 7.18 -7.39
CA LEU A 327 24.63 8.42 -8.16
C LEU A 327 25.48 9.50 -7.52
N LEU A 328 25.42 9.65 -6.19
CA LEU A 328 26.04 10.75 -5.45
C LEU A 328 27.38 10.39 -4.80
N LEU A 329 27.57 9.10 -4.40
CA LEU A 329 28.65 8.67 -3.55
C LEU A 329 29.51 7.55 -4.17
N ASP A 330 29.20 7.11 -5.38
CA ASP A 330 29.90 6.06 -6.14
C ASP A 330 29.94 4.67 -5.48
N PHE A 331 29.03 4.38 -4.55
CA PHE A 331 28.90 3.05 -3.96
C PHE A 331 27.42 2.65 -3.77
N TYR A 332 27.19 1.37 -3.57
CA TYR A 332 25.87 0.85 -3.15
C TYR A 332 26.07 -0.39 -2.26
N GLU A 333 25.06 -0.72 -1.52
CA GLU A 333 25.02 -1.89 -0.63
C GLU A 333 24.21 -3.02 -1.28
N SER A 334 24.58 -4.28 -1.00
CA SER A 334 23.72 -5.38 -1.42
C SER A 334 22.42 -5.35 -0.64
N ILE A 335 21.27 -5.43 -1.33
CA ILE A 335 19.99 -5.62 -0.66
C ILE A 335 19.97 -7.06 -0.14
N GLY A 336 19.91 -7.22 1.20
CA GLY A 336 19.56 -8.49 1.81
C GLY A 336 18.11 -8.82 1.55
N SER A 337 17.72 -10.09 1.68
CA SER A 337 16.31 -10.46 1.74
C SER A 337 15.67 -9.79 2.94
N SER A 338 14.51 -9.18 2.73
CA SER A 338 13.78 -8.43 3.75
C SER A 338 13.46 -9.28 4.98
N PHE A 339 13.74 -8.75 6.18
CA PHE A 339 13.27 -9.33 7.44
C PHE A 339 11.74 -9.52 7.41
N PHE A 340 11.01 -8.53 6.89
CA PHE A 340 9.55 -8.58 6.77
C PHE A 340 9.06 -9.67 5.81
N PHE A 341 9.83 -10.00 4.76
CA PHE A 341 9.53 -11.13 3.90
C PHE A 341 9.57 -12.47 4.66
N TYR A 342 10.61 -12.68 5.48
CA TYR A 342 10.70 -13.90 6.29
C TYR A 342 9.63 -13.92 7.39
N MET A 343 9.32 -12.76 7.97
CA MET A 343 8.24 -12.64 8.95
C MET A 343 6.87 -12.97 8.31
N HIS A 344 6.59 -12.45 7.13
CA HIS A 344 5.36 -12.74 6.38
C HIS A 344 5.28 -14.22 6.03
N PHE A 345 6.35 -14.80 5.50
CA PHE A 345 6.43 -16.25 5.24
C PHE A 345 6.24 -17.09 6.52
N ALA A 346 6.83 -16.68 7.63
CA ALA A 346 6.65 -17.37 8.91
C ALA A 346 5.20 -17.27 9.40
N LEU A 347 4.54 -16.12 9.26
CA LEU A 347 3.12 -15.96 9.58
C LEU A 347 2.25 -16.86 8.70
N ASP A 348 2.53 -16.97 7.40
CA ASP A 348 1.84 -17.86 6.48
C ASP A 348 2.01 -19.34 6.89
N MET A 349 3.22 -19.74 7.29
CA MET A 349 3.48 -21.10 7.76
C MET A 349 2.77 -21.39 9.09
N ILE A 350 2.79 -20.46 10.04
CA ILE A 350 2.03 -20.57 11.30
C ILE A 350 0.55 -20.74 11.00
N PHE A 351 0.04 -19.98 10.04
CA PHE A 351 -1.34 -20.06 9.65
C PHE A 351 -1.73 -21.40 9.03
N LEU A 352 -0.92 -21.92 8.11
CA LEU A 352 -1.13 -23.24 7.54
C LEU A 352 -1.13 -24.33 8.64
N LEU A 353 -0.28 -24.18 9.64
CA LEU A 353 -0.26 -25.06 10.82
C LEU A 353 -1.55 -24.92 11.65
N VAL A 354 -1.99 -23.69 11.92
CA VAL A 354 -3.25 -23.43 12.66
C VAL A 354 -4.46 -24.02 11.93
N LEU A 355 -4.46 -24.06 10.60
CA LEU A 355 -5.49 -24.72 9.79
C LEU A 355 -5.35 -26.26 9.79
N ALA A 356 -4.14 -26.76 9.58
CA ALA A 356 -3.89 -28.19 9.37
C ALA A 356 -4.00 -29.00 10.68
N VAL A 357 -3.49 -28.48 11.81
CA VAL A 357 -3.44 -29.22 13.07
C VAL A 357 -4.82 -29.64 13.58
N PRO A 358 -5.86 -28.78 13.64
CA PRO A 358 -7.20 -29.18 14.06
C PRO A 358 -7.84 -30.22 13.13
N ILE A 359 -7.63 -30.09 11.82
CA ILE A 359 -8.15 -31.01 10.83
C ILE A 359 -7.50 -32.40 10.98
N ILE A 360 -6.17 -32.44 11.10
CA ILE A 360 -5.40 -33.68 11.34
C ILE A 360 -5.82 -34.32 12.67
N TYR A 361 -5.94 -33.52 13.74
CA TYR A 361 -6.42 -33.98 15.03
C TYR A 361 -7.83 -34.59 14.94
N LEU A 362 -8.74 -33.92 14.22
CA LEU A 362 -10.10 -34.44 13.99
C LEU A 362 -10.07 -35.78 13.26
N ILE A 363 -9.32 -35.87 12.16
CA ILE A 363 -9.17 -37.11 11.36
C ILE A 363 -8.61 -38.25 12.24
N ILE A 364 -7.51 -38.00 12.95
CA ILE A 364 -6.89 -39.01 13.84
C ILE A 364 -7.89 -39.49 14.91
N THR A 365 -8.64 -38.54 15.49
CA THR A 365 -9.62 -38.86 16.54
C THR A 365 -10.77 -39.68 15.98
N ILE A 366 -11.31 -39.35 14.81
CA ILE A 366 -12.36 -40.14 14.14
C ILE A 366 -11.83 -41.55 13.84
N VAL A 367 -10.65 -41.67 13.22
CA VAL A 367 -10.04 -42.97 12.87
C VAL A 367 -9.82 -43.83 14.13
N ARG A 368 -9.32 -43.27 15.23
CA ARG A 368 -9.11 -43.98 16.50
C ARG A 368 -10.43 -44.47 17.10
N LYS A 369 -11.48 -43.65 17.07
CA LYS A 369 -12.80 -44.02 17.60
C LYS A 369 -13.47 -45.09 16.76
N VAL A 370 -13.39 -45.00 15.42
CA VAL A 370 -13.89 -46.02 14.51
C VAL A 370 -13.16 -47.38 14.75
N LYS A 371 -11.81 -47.37 14.84
CA LYS A 371 -11.02 -48.59 15.10
C LYS A 371 -11.35 -49.25 16.44
N LYS A 372 -11.59 -48.43 17.50
CA LYS A 372 -11.91 -48.91 18.83
C LYS A 372 -13.41 -49.24 19.02
N LYS A 373 -14.24 -48.98 18.02
CA LYS A 373 -15.71 -49.05 18.11
C LYS A 373 -16.27 -48.21 19.28
N ASP A 374 -15.54 -47.14 19.68
CA ASP A 374 -15.94 -46.22 20.74
C ASP A 374 -16.45 -44.93 20.09
N TYR A 375 -17.75 -44.79 20.02
CA TYR A 375 -18.43 -43.66 19.38
C TYR A 375 -18.89 -42.61 20.41
N THR A 376 -18.51 -42.73 21.67
CA THR A 376 -18.89 -41.78 22.71
C THR A 376 -17.96 -40.56 22.72
N TRP A 377 -18.53 -39.37 22.61
CA TRP A 377 -17.84 -38.12 22.78
C TRP A 377 -18.49 -37.35 23.93
N PHE A 378 -17.69 -36.59 24.69
CA PHE A 378 -18.15 -35.78 25.82
C PHE A 378 -18.87 -36.55 26.94
N LYS A 379 -18.55 -37.85 27.11
CA LYS A 379 -19.15 -38.68 28.19
C LYS A 379 -18.26 -38.63 29.46
N GLY A 380 -18.91 -38.42 30.61
CA GLY A 380 -18.24 -38.36 31.94
C GLY A 380 -17.39 -37.08 32.09
N ILE A 381 -16.70 -36.97 33.23
CA ILE A 381 -15.90 -35.77 33.57
C ILE A 381 -14.81 -35.48 32.52
N LYS A 382 -14.14 -36.51 32.01
CA LYS A 382 -13.12 -36.34 30.93
C LYS A 382 -13.73 -35.81 29.66
N GLY A 383 -14.94 -36.22 29.30
CA GLY A 383 -15.66 -35.68 28.12
C GLY A 383 -16.06 -34.24 28.31
N ILE A 384 -16.47 -33.84 29.50
CA ILE A 384 -16.79 -32.44 29.81
C ILE A 384 -15.54 -31.56 29.71
N ILE A 385 -14.41 -32.00 30.23
CA ILE A 385 -13.14 -31.28 30.13
C ILE A 385 -12.73 -31.10 28.65
N ILE A 386 -12.82 -32.14 27.82
CA ILE A 386 -12.52 -32.09 26.39
C ILE A 386 -13.48 -31.10 25.69
N PHE A 387 -14.77 -31.10 26.02
CA PHE A 387 -15.76 -30.16 25.46
C PHE A 387 -15.41 -28.71 25.79
N ILE A 388 -15.03 -28.44 27.04
CA ILE A 388 -14.64 -27.07 27.45
C ILE A 388 -13.36 -26.64 26.72
N ILE A 389 -12.37 -27.51 26.57
CA ILE A 389 -11.14 -27.22 25.82
C ILE A 389 -11.46 -26.96 24.34
N ASP A 390 -12.27 -27.80 23.73
CA ASP A 390 -12.70 -27.62 22.33
C ASP A 390 -13.49 -26.30 22.15
N LEU A 391 -14.37 -25.94 23.08
CA LEU A 391 -15.10 -24.68 23.05
C LEU A 391 -14.18 -23.47 23.14
N LEU A 392 -13.18 -23.51 24.02
CA LEU A 392 -12.19 -22.46 24.15
C LEU A 392 -11.33 -22.33 22.89
N LEU A 393 -10.73 -23.42 22.42
CA LEU A 393 -9.76 -23.39 21.32
C LEU A 393 -10.41 -23.22 19.95
N LEU A 394 -11.58 -23.80 19.73
CA LEU A 394 -12.20 -23.86 18.40
C LEU A 394 -13.27 -22.78 18.17
N ILE A 395 -13.72 -22.11 19.23
CA ILE A 395 -14.77 -21.07 19.13
C ILE A 395 -14.34 -19.77 19.77
N ILE A 396 -14.01 -19.78 21.06
CA ILE A 396 -13.80 -18.53 21.82
C ILE A 396 -12.54 -17.80 21.33
N ILE A 397 -11.42 -18.49 21.20
CA ILE A 397 -10.15 -17.88 20.73
C ILE A 397 -10.28 -17.35 19.30
N PRO A 398 -10.86 -18.05 18.31
CA PRO A 398 -11.14 -17.51 16.99
C PRO A 398 -12.04 -16.26 16.99
N ILE A 399 -13.10 -16.24 17.79
CA ILE A 399 -13.97 -15.07 17.93
C ILE A 399 -13.20 -13.88 18.50
N ILE A 400 -12.38 -14.09 19.53
CA ILE A 400 -11.53 -13.04 20.09
C ILE A 400 -10.53 -12.54 19.04
N ALA A 401 -9.91 -13.42 18.25
CA ALA A 401 -8.99 -13.05 17.20
C ALA A 401 -9.66 -12.18 16.10
N ILE A 402 -10.87 -12.56 15.66
CA ILE A 402 -11.67 -11.77 14.71
C ILE A 402 -12.01 -10.41 15.32
N PHE A 403 -12.43 -10.38 16.58
CA PHE A 403 -12.78 -9.15 17.29
C PHE A 403 -11.58 -8.21 17.44
N LEU A 404 -10.42 -8.74 17.84
CA LEU A 404 -9.19 -7.96 17.96
C LEU A 404 -8.76 -7.36 16.61
N ILE A 405 -8.89 -8.11 15.50
CA ILE A 405 -8.62 -7.57 14.16
C ILE A 405 -9.62 -6.49 13.79
N TYR A 406 -10.90 -6.67 14.09
CA TYR A 406 -11.93 -5.65 13.83
C TYR A 406 -11.66 -4.37 14.63
N PHE A 407 -11.32 -4.49 15.92
CA PHE A 407 -10.98 -3.34 16.77
C PHE A 407 -9.68 -2.67 16.36
N ALA A 408 -8.64 -3.45 16.07
CA ALA A 408 -7.38 -2.92 15.57
C ALA A 408 -7.55 -2.24 14.20
N SER A 409 -8.52 -2.69 13.36
CA SER A 409 -8.85 -2.01 12.11
C SER A 409 -9.58 -0.68 12.31
N ALA A 410 -10.23 -0.45 13.44
CA ALA A 410 -10.84 0.84 13.77
C ALA A 410 -9.81 1.90 14.16
N ASP A 411 -8.75 1.51 14.90
CA ASP A 411 -7.70 2.43 15.36
C ASP A 411 -6.49 2.50 14.40
N PHE A 412 -6.15 1.38 13.73
CA PHE A 412 -5.07 1.26 12.76
C PHE A 412 -5.60 0.95 11.34
N GLY A 413 -6.82 1.36 11.04
CA GLY A 413 -7.63 0.95 9.88
C GLY A 413 -6.87 0.93 8.55
N TYR A 414 -5.99 1.91 8.32
CA TYR A 414 -5.19 1.96 7.10
C TYR A 414 -4.14 0.84 7.03
N MET A 415 -3.49 0.47 8.15
CA MET A 415 -2.47 -0.60 8.13
C MET A 415 -3.09 -1.99 8.01
N ILE A 416 -4.18 -2.26 8.72
CA ILE A 416 -4.78 -3.61 8.78
C ILE A 416 -5.70 -3.88 7.59
N ASP A 417 -6.37 -2.85 7.03
CA ASP A 417 -7.16 -3.00 5.80
C ASP A 417 -6.31 -3.38 4.59
N ASN A 418 -5.02 -3.11 4.66
CA ASN A 418 -4.05 -3.44 3.63
C ASN A 418 -3.37 -4.80 3.83
N ILE A 419 -3.58 -5.48 4.96
CA ILE A 419 -3.11 -6.85 5.22
C ILE A 419 -4.23 -7.82 4.82
N LYS A 420 -4.47 -7.94 3.52
CA LYS A 420 -5.50 -8.87 2.98
C LYS A 420 -5.27 -10.29 3.47
N ASP A 421 -4.02 -10.70 3.54
CA ASP A 421 -3.58 -12.02 3.96
C ASP A 421 -3.96 -12.28 5.42
N LEU A 422 -3.70 -11.35 6.33
CA LEU A 422 -4.04 -11.51 7.74
C LEU A 422 -5.55 -11.63 7.93
N LYS A 423 -6.35 -10.82 7.23
CA LYS A 423 -7.82 -10.94 7.27
C LYS A 423 -8.27 -12.30 6.73
N PHE A 424 -7.79 -12.68 5.55
CA PHE A 424 -8.11 -13.97 4.94
C PHE A 424 -7.73 -15.13 5.86
N VAL A 425 -6.52 -15.08 6.41
CA VAL A 425 -5.95 -16.04 7.35
C VAL A 425 -6.83 -16.21 8.58
N VAL A 426 -7.18 -15.11 9.24
CA VAL A 426 -7.97 -15.19 10.48
C VAL A 426 -9.40 -15.62 10.19
N PHE A 427 -10.04 -15.13 9.13
CA PHE A 427 -11.41 -15.52 8.81
C PHE A 427 -11.52 -16.97 8.36
N THR A 428 -10.63 -17.45 7.47
CA THR A 428 -10.64 -18.84 7.01
C THR A 428 -10.19 -19.80 8.11
N GLY A 429 -9.17 -19.43 8.90
CA GLY A 429 -8.72 -20.20 10.06
C GLY A 429 -9.82 -20.35 11.11
N SER A 430 -10.45 -19.26 11.48
CA SER A 430 -11.58 -19.24 12.41
C SER A 430 -12.76 -20.08 11.91
N SER A 431 -13.09 -19.97 10.61
CA SER A 431 -14.16 -20.77 10.00
C SER A 431 -13.85 -22.28 10.01
N ALA A 432 -12.61 -22.68 9.73
CA ALA A 432 -12.19 -24.07 9.76
C ALA A 432 -12.23 -24.64 11.18
N LEU A 433 -11.81 -23.88 12.19
CA LEU A 433 -11.89 -24.25 13.60
C LEU A 433 -13.33 -24.41 14.06
N PHE A 434 -14.18 -23.48 13.69
CA PHE A 434 -15.63 -23.51 13.96
C PHE A 434 -16.31 -24.72 13.33
N LEU A 435 -16.02 -25.01 12.05
CA LEU A 435 -16.51 -26.20 11.36
C LEU A 435 -16.06 -27.48 12.04
N THR A 436 -14.81 -27.55 12.50
CA THR A 436 -14.28 -28.69 13.25
C THR A 436 -15.08 -28.95 14.54
N PHE A 437 -15.43 -27.88 15.29
CA PHE A 437 -16.26 -28.01 16.48
C PHE A 437 -17.67 -28.51 16.15
N ILE A 438 -18.31 -27.96 15.10
CA ILE A 438 -19.65 -28.40 14.66
C ILE A 438 -19.65 -29.88 14.28
N ILE A 439 -18.65 -30.34 13.52
CA ILE A 439 -18.55 -31.76 13.11
C ILE A 439 -18.43 -32.65 14.36
N LYS A 440 -17.60 -32.28 15.34
CA LYS A 440 -17.48 -33.03 16.61
C LYS A 440 -18.82 -33.07 17.37
N LEU A 441 -19.51 -31.94 17.44
CA LEU A 441 -20.80 -31.82 18.15
C LEU A 441 -21.88 -32.66 17.47
N VAL A 442 -22.04 -32.55 16.14
CA VAL A 442 -23.01 -33.34 15.37
C VAL A 442 -22.73 -34.85 15.52
N TYR A 443 -21.46 -35.21 15.38
CA TYR A 443 -21.06 -36.61 15.55
C TYR A 443 -21.41 -37.13 16.95
N ALA A 444 -21.13 -36.36 18.01
CA ALA A 444 -21.49 -36.73 19.38
C ALA A 444 -23.01 -36.87 19.58
N LEU A 445 -23.79 -35.96 19.02
CA LEU A 445 -25.26 -35.99 19.15
C LEU A 445 -25.90 -37.15 18.40
N VAL A 446 -25.47 -37.38 17.15
CA VAL A 446 -26.04 -38.45 16.31
C VAL A 446 -25.68 -39.81 16.87
N PHE A 447 -24.42 -40.09 17.18
CA PHE A 447 -24.00 -41.38 17.65
C PHE A 447 -24.45 -41.70 19.10
N ASN A 448 -24.50 -40.67 19.98
CA ASN A 448 -25.06 -40.87 21.32
C ASN A 448 -26.56 -41.24 21.28
N LYS A 449 -27.32 -40.66 20.36
CA LYS A 449 -28.74 -40.98 20.16
C LYS A 449 -28.89 -42.41 19.59
N TYR A 450 -28.07 -42.77 18.58
CA TYR A 450 -28.10 -44.10 17.97
C TYR A 450 -27.73 -45.22 18.97
N LEU A 451 -26.70 -45.05 19.80
CA LEU A 451 -26.31 -46.01 20.84
C LEU A 451 -27.38 -46.14 21.92
N LYS A 452 -28.10 -45.06 22.26
CA LYS A 452 -29.22 -45.11 23.21
C LYS A 452 -30.39 -45.92 22.67
N THR A 453 -30.67 -45.82 21.39
CA THR A 453 -31.71 -46.62 20.72
C THR A 453 -31.34 -48.10 20.68
N LEU A 454 -30.09 -48.43 20.32
CA LEU A 454 -29.58 -49.81 20.33
C LEU A 454 -29.57 -50.45 21.71
N SER A 455 -29.24 -49.68 22.79
CA SER A 455 -29.29 -50.18 24.14
C SER A 455 -30.71 -50.40 24.67
N MET A 456 -31.68 -49.64 24.19
CA MET A 456 -33.10 -49.87 24.48
C MET A 456 -33.64 -51.12 23.79
N ASP A 457 -33.24 -51.34 22.53
CA ASP A 457 -33.62 -52.52 21.76
C ASP A 457 -32.97 -53.81 22.34
N SER A 458 -31.74 -53.76 22.79
CA SER A 458 -31.08 -54.89 23.45
C SER A 458 -31.68 -55.23 24.80
N ASN A 459 -32.05 -54.24 25.60
CA ASN A 459 -32.72 -54.45 26.86
C ASN A 459 -34.18 -54.96 26.70
N SER A 460 -34.88 -54.53 25.60
CA SER A 460 -36.19 -55.07 25.29
C SER A 460 -36.13 -56.53 24.81
N LYS A 461 -35.09 -56.91 24.06
CA LYS A 461 -34.84 -58.30 23.66
C LYS A 461 -34.41 -59.21 24.80
N LEU A 462 -33.62 -58.71 25.75
CA LEU A 462 -33.26 -59.44 26.98
C LEU A 462 -34.46 -59.60 27.92
N ALA A 463 -35.31 -58.61 28.04
CA ALA A 463 -36.57 -58.71 28.81
C ALA A 463 -37.59 -59.67 28.15
N ALA A 464 -37.62 -59.78 26.82
CA ALA A 464 -38.45 -60.73 26.10
C ALA A 464 -37.94 -62.19 26.24
N VAL A 465 -36.62 -62.40 26.34
CA VAL A 465 -36.02 -63.73 26.57
C VAL A 465 -36.24 -64.19 28.01
N ASP A 466 -36.22 -63.31 29.00
CA ASP A 466 -36.52 -63.65 30.40
C ASP A 466 -38.01 -63.99 30.61
N LEU A 467 -38.91 -63.42 29.81
CA LEU A 467 -40.33 -63.79 29.89
C LEU A 467 -40.67 -65.14 29.22
N ASP A 468 -39.89 -65.57 28.22
CA ASP A 468 -40.03 -66.91 27.62
C ASP A 468 -39.42 -68.02 28.51
N TYR A 469 -38.52 -67.71 29.46
CA TYR A 469 -37.92 -68.68 30.37
C TYR A 469 -38.72 -68.87 31.67
N MET A 470 -39.75 -68.05 31.97
CA MET A 470 -40.63 -68.20 33.12
C MET A 470 -41.96 -68.92 32.82
N GLY A 471 -42.12 -69.49 31.66
CA GLY A 471 -43.41 -70.01 31.19
C GLY A 471 -43.46 -71.51 30.86
N VAL A 472 -42.62 -72.38 31.47
CA VAL A 472 -42.87 -73.86 31.38
C VAL A 472 -42.29 -74.46 32.59
N ASP A 473 -43.10 -74.71 33.64
CA ASP A 473 -43.15 -75.89 34.49
C ASP A 473 -44.16 -75.67 35.62
N ASP A 474 -45.41 -76.08 35.36
CA ASP A 474 -46.32 -76.57 36.34
C ASP A 474 -47.60 -77.12 35.64
N TYR A 475 -47.47 -78.32 35.16
CA TYR A 475 -48.58 -79.31 35.08
C TYR A 475 -47.96 -80.71 34.86
N GLU A 476 -47.81 -81.49 35.94
CA GLU A 476 -48.31 -82.82 36.14
C GLU A 476 -47.77 -83.43 37.44
N LYS A 477 -48.79 -83.71 38.30
CA LYS A 477 -48.93 -84.55 39.44
C LYS A 477 -48.55 -84.04 40.78
#